data_eb372dc13a36393713380de5e78805b7
#
_entry.id   eb372dc13a36393713380de5e78805b7
#
_cell.length_a   1.000
_cell.length_b   1.000
_cell.length_c   1.000
_cell.angle_alpha   90.00
_cell.angle_beta   90.00
_cell.angle_gamma   90.00
#
_symmetry.space_group_name_H-M   'P 1'
#
loop_
_entity.id
_entity.type
_entity.pdbx_description
1 polymer ?
#
loop_
_entity_poly.entity_id
_entity_poly.type
_entity_poly.pdbx_seq_one_letter_code
_entity_poly.pdbx_strand_id
1 'polypeptide(L)'
;YGGYTRKCGKIDENGTRWMVKFEKKHSFKSAPLNLFNQHINSEILHILGFSAQKTFLGICDDYLVLCCKNFVPEGSKLITFDVFLRQSYNSYELTEFTDLDQFEHVLNEHELLHLYKDKLTKSFWDMVVLDVFLMNLERTTTDYGYLIYKDVVTPAPLFDNRTDGQACTVPLRKDGKPILRDDLLYSNEFKDFHDAVVRILPVLECKMDDIYNLIHKQECLSESQKSWKFEQLQKTLHDLKCSYAIS
;
A
#
# COMPACT_ATOMS: atom_id res chain seq x y z
N TYR A 1 -14.46 5.26 11.11
CA TYR A 1 -13.77 4.74 9.93
C TYR A 1 -14.26 5.50 8.71
N GLY A 2 -13.37 6.21 8.00
CA GLY A 2 -13.66 6.90 6.75
C GLY A 2 -13.74 5.96 5.53
N GLY A 3 -14.15 6.48 4.35
CA GLY A 3 -14.21 5.76 3.06
C GLY A 3 -15.58 5.14 2.74
N TYR A 4 -15.77 4.79 1.45
CA TYR A 4 -17.06 4.39 0.87
C TYR A 4 -17.50 2.94 1.19
N THR A 5 -16.61 2.07 1.64
CA THR A 5 -16.92 0.67 1.96
C THR A 5 -17.54 0.56 3.35
N ARG A 6 -18.64 -0.18 3.49
CA ARG A 6 -19.23 -0.49 4.80
C ARG A 6 -18.19 -1.19 5.67
N LYS A 7 -17.94 -0.63 6.87
CA LYS A 7 -16.93 -1.14 7.82
C LYS A 7 -17.52 -1.24 9.21
N CYS A 8 -17.07 -2.22 10.02
CA CYS A 8 -17.36 -2.26 11.45
C CYS A 8 -16.13 -2.72 12.24
N GLY A 9 -16.04 -2.31 13.50
CA GLY A 9 -15.07 -2.84 14.46
C GLY A 9 -15.60 -4.09 15.11
N LYS A 10 -14.74 -5.09 15.32
CA LYS A 10 -15.01 -6.32 16.06
C LYS A 10 -13.88 -6.61 17.03
N ILE A 11 -14.18 -7.28 18.12
CA ILE A 11 -13.21 -7.83 19.06
C ILE A 11 -13.44 -9.32 19.10
N ASP A 12 -12.39 -10.12 18.89
CA ASP A 12 -12.47 -11.58 18.97
C ASP A 12 -12.40 -12.07 20.45
N GLU A 13 -12.54 -13.36 20.65
CA GLU A 13 -12.49 -14.01 21.95
C GLU A 13 -11.16 -13.83 22.71
N ASN A 14 -10.08 -13.55 21.98
CA ASN A 14 -8.75 -13.28 22.53
C ASN A 14 -8.50 -11.79 22.79
N GLY A 15 -9.52 -10.93 22.62
CA GLY A 15 -9.41 -9.49 22.80
C GLY A 15 -8.75 -8.76 21.63
N THR A 16 -8.44 -9.45 20.51
CA THR A 16 -7.86 -8.81 19.33
C THR A 16 -8.91 -7.96 18.62
N ARG A 17 -8.52 -6.75 18.28
CA ARG A 17 -9.37 -5.82 17.52
C ARG A 17 -9.22 -6.02 16.02
N TRP A 18 -10.36 -6.06 15.34
CA TRP A 18 -10.45 -6.22 13.90
C TRP A 18 -11.31 -5.14 13.28
N MET A 19 -10.92 -4.65 12.12
CA MET A 19 -11.81 -3.90 11.22
C MET A 19 -12.31 -4.86 10.16
N VAL A 20 -13.63 -4.97 10.02
CA VAL A 20 -14.29 -5.83 9.03
C VAL A 20 -14.84 -4.94 7.92
N LYS A 21 -14.38 -5.13 6.70
CA LYS A 21 -14.85 -4.48 5.48
C LYS A 21 -15.82 -5.42 4.77
N PHE A 22 -16.95 -4.88 4.28
CA PHE A 22 -18.00 -5.66 3.61
C PHE A 22 -18.06 -5.30 2.14
N GLU A 23 -18.06 -6.29 1.26
CA GLU A 23 -18.33 -6.10 -0.17
C GLU A 23 -19.79 -6.41 -0.46
N LYS A 24 -20.44 -5.54 -1.28
CA LYS A 24 -21.82 -5.78 -1.69
C LYS A 24 -21.94 -7.10 -2.46
N LYS A 25 -23.00 -7.84 -2.18
CA LYS A 25 -23.37 -9.07 -2.87
C LYS A 25 -23.59 -8.81 -4.37
N HIS A 26 -22.56 -8.94 -5.17
CA HIS A 26 -22.68 -9.29 -6.58
C HIS A 26 -22.26 -10.75 -6.67
N SER A 27 -22.89 -11.54 -7.57
CA SER A 27 -22.60 -12.97 -7.67
C SER A 27 -21.08 -13.21 -7.60
N PHE A 28 -20.63 -14.23 -6.85
CA PHE A 28 -19.22 -14.63 -6.69
C PHE A 28 -18.45 -14.76 -8.03
N LYS A 29 -19.15 -14.76 -9.17
CA LYS A 29 -18.58 -14.85 -10.52
C LYS A 29 -18.23 -13.48 -11.14
N SER A 30 -18.68 -12.37 -10.55
CA SER A 30 -18.47 -11.01 -11.07
C SER A 30 -18.19 -9.99 -9.97
N ALA A 31 -17.82 -10.45 -8.76
CA ALA A 31 -17.47 -9.54 -7.66
C ALA A 31 -16.25 -8.71 -8.04
N PRO A 32 -16.24 -7.40 -7.78
CA PRO A 32 -15.02 -6.63 -7.83
C PRO A 32 -14.01 -7.31 -6.90
N LEU A 33 -12.83 -7.62 -7.44
CA LEU A 33 -11.76 -8.36 -6.75
C LEU A 33 -11.11 -7.55 -5.60
N ASN A 34 -11.70 -6.41 -5.19
CA ASN A 34 -11.06 -5.46 -4.28
C ASN A 34 -10.66 -6.06 -2.94
N LEU A 35 -11.56 -6.77 -2.25
CA LEU A 35 -11.22 -7.37 -0.96
C LEU A 35 -10.24 -8.53 -1.10
N PHE A 36 -10.38 -9.32 -2.18
CA PHE A 36 -9.40 -10.36 -2.52
C PHE A 36 -8.03 -9.77 -2.80
N ASN A 37 -7.96 -8.74 -3.63
CA ASN A 37 -6.70 -8.08 -3.95
C ASN A 37 -6.04 -7.48 -2.71
N GLN A 38 -6.81 -6.86 -1.82
CA GLN A 38 -6.26 -6.35 -0.56
C GLN A 38 -5.67 -7.47 0.30
N HIS A 39 -6.35 -8.62 0.39
CA HIS A 39 -5.82 -9.77 1.12
C HIS A 39 -4.56 -10.33 0.47
N ILE A 40 -4.63 -10.68 -0.82
CA ILE A 40 -3.52 -11.27 -1.55
C ILE A 40 -2.30 -10.34 -1.55
N ASN A 41 -2.49 -9.03 -1.76
CA ASN A 41 -1.40 -8.07 -1.71
C ASN A 41 -0.76 -8.00 -0.33
N SER A 42 -1.56 -8.04 0.75
CA SER A 42 -1.01 -8.09 2.11
C SER A 42 -0.20 -9.36 2.36
N GLU A 43 -0.64 -10.52 1.87
CA GLU A 43 0.10 -11.78 1.97
C GLU A 43 1.38 -11.77 1.10
N ILE A 44 1.32 -11.17 -0.10
CA ILE A 44 2.53 -10.98 -0.94
C ILE A 44 3.56 -10.13 -0.20
N LEU A 45 3.15 -9.01 0.42
CA LEU A 45 4.04 -8.17 1.21
C LEU A 45 4.70 -8.93 2.36
N HIS A 46 3.97 -9.83 3.04
CA HIS A 46 4.54 -10.70 4.06
C HIS A 46 5.56 -11.71 3.48
N ILE A 47 5.28 -12.32 2.32
CA ILE A 47 6.24 -13.20 1.61
C ILE A 47 7.51 -12.45 1.25
N LEU A 48 7.39 -11.17 0.85
CA LEU A 48 8.51 -10.30 0.53
C LEU A 48 9.28 -9.80 1.77
N GLY A 49 8.79 -10.09 2.99
CA GLY A 49 9.41 -9.67 4.25
C GLY A 49 9.08 -8.24 4.68
N PHE A 50 8.10 -7.60 4.06
CA PHE A 50 7.65 -6.26 4.45
C PHE A 50 6.56 -6.33 5.53
N SER A 51 6.56 -5.31 6.39
CA SER A 51 5.52 -5.15 7.40
C SER A 51 4.22 -4.71 6.75
N ALA A 52 3.20 -5.56 6.78
CA ALA A 52 1.87 -5.27 6.24
C ALA A 52 0.77 -5.65 7.24
N GLN A 53 -0.40 -5.07 7.09
CA GLN A 53 -1.56 -5.38 7.91
C GLN A 53 -1.97 -6.83 7.70
N LYS A 54 -2.06 -7.61 8.78
CA LYS A 54 -2.59 -8.98 8.72
C LYS A 54 -4.07 -8.96 8.39
N THR A 55 -4.45 -9.76 7.41
CA THR A 55 -5.81 -9.84 6.92
C THR A 55 -6.26 -11.30 6.79
N PHE A 56 -7.56 -11.54 6.78
CA PHE A 56 -8.15 -12.79 6.30
C PHE A 56 -9.51 -12.51 5.65
N LEU A 57 -9.89 -13.38 4.72
CA LEU A 57 -11.18 -13.37 4.07
C LEU A 57 -12.16 -14.26 4.81
N GLY A 58 -13.42 -13.89 4.84
CA GLY A 58 -14.51 -14.66 5.43
C GLY A 58 -15.85 -14.35 4.79
N ILE A 59 -16.88 -15.03 5.26
CA ILE A 59 -18.27 -14.81 4.86
C ILE A 59 -19.07 -14.42 6.10
N CYS A 60 -19.84 -13.34 6.01
CA CYS A 60 -20.75 -12.88 7.04
C CYS A 60 -22.10 -12.53 6.40
N ASP A 61 -23.16 -13.24 6.77
CA ASP A 61 -24.51 -13.07 6.21
C ASP A 61 -24.52 -13.03 4.66
N ASP A 62 -23.83 -13.99 4.04
CA ASP A 62 -23.62 -14.08 2.59
C ASP A 62 -22.81 -12.92 1.95
N TYR A 63 -22.23 -12.01 2.73
CA TYR A 63 -21.28 -11.03 2.22
C TYR A 63 -19.85 -11.58 2.32
N LEU A 64 -19.07 -11.35 1.28
CA LEU A 64 -17.62 -11.47 1.40
C LEU A 64 -17.15 -10.37 2.33
N VAL A 65 -16.32 -10.73 3.31
CA VAL A 65 -15.73 -9.78 4.24
C VAL A 65 -14.22 -9.93 4.28
N LEU A 66 -13.54 -8.79 4.41
CA LEU A 66 -12.13 -8.73 4.71
C LEU A 66 -11.95 -8.27 6.16
N CYS A 67 -11.36 -9.14 6.96
CA CYS A 67 -11.00 -8.84 8.34
C CYS A 67 -9.55 -8.34 8.38
N CYS A 68 -9.36 -7.13 8.83
CA CYS A 68 -8.07 -6.45 8.95
C CYS A 68 -7.71 -6.35 10.43
N LYS A 69 -6.61 -6.99 10.84
CA LYS A 69 -6.15 -6.94 12.24
C LYS A 69 -5.70 -5.51 12.59
N ASN A 70 -6.09 -5.04 13.76
CA ASN A 70 -5.49 -3.82 14.30
C ASN A 70 -4.01 -4.06 14.59
N PHE A 71 -3.16 -3.25 13.96
CA PHE A 71 -1.71 -3.33 14.09
C PHE A 71 -1.11 -2.26 15.01
N VAL A 72 -1.97 -1.39 15.57
CA VAL A 72 -1.51 -0.32 16.47
C VAL A 72 -1.22 -0.91 17.84
N PRO A 73 0.05 -0.91 18.31
CA PRO A 73 0.40 -1.39 19.63
C PRO A 73 -0.28 -0.56 20.73
N GLU A 74 -0.47 -1.17 21.88
CA GLU A 74 -1.00 -0.47 23.06
C GLU A 74 -0.08 0.72 23.43
N GLY A 75 -0.70 1.85 23.72
CA GLY A 75 0.01 3.09 24.03
C GLY A 75 0.58 3.84 22.80
N SER A 76 0.55 3.23 21.61
CA SER A 76 0.91 3.88 20.35
C SER A 76 -0.28 4.56 19.68
N LYS A 77 0.01 5.51 18.81
CA LYS A 77 -0.98 6.15 17.93
C LYS A 77 -0.57 5.96 16.48
N LEU A 78 -1.52 5.57 15.64
CA LEU A 78 -1.38 5.69 14.19
C LEU A 78 -1.79 7.11 13.79
N ILE A 79 -0.88 7.82 13.13
CA ILE A 79 -1.17 9.11 12.50
C ILE A 79 -0.91 8.96 11.01
N THR A 80 -1.95 9.12 10.20
CA THR A 80 -1.87 9.06 8.74
C THR A 80 -1.24 10.34 8.18
N PHE A 81 -0.63 10.24 7.00
CA PHE A 81 0.16 11.35 6.47
C PHE A 81 -0.67 12.59 6.17
N ASP A 82 -1.95 12.45 5.82
CA ASP A 82 -2.88 13.58 5.64
C ASP A 82 -3.02 14.45 6.89
N VAL A 83 -2.89 13.88 8.10
CA VAL A 83 -2.94 14.63 9.35
C VAL A 83 -1.74 15.57 9.46
N PHE A 84 -0.54 15.09 9.12
CA PHE A 84 0.66 15.92 9.13
C PHE A 84 0.61 17.02 8.07
N LEU A 85 0.09 16.70 6.87
CA LEU A 85 -0.15 17.70 5.82
C LEU A 85 -1.06 18.82 6.31
N ARG A 86 -2.20 18.46 6.92
CA ARG A 86 -3.16 19.47 7.47
C ARG A 86 -2.54 20.34 8.54
N GLN A 87 -1.70 19.77 9.40
CA GLN A 87 -0.99 20.52 10.44
C GLN A 87 0.03 21.51 9.84
N SER A 88 0.80 21.06 8.82
CA SER A 88 1.84 21.88 8.21
C SER A 88 1.30 23.01 7.34
N TYR A 89 0.21 22.77 6.63
CA TYR A 89 -0.35 23.77 5.68
C TYR A 89 -1.58 24.51 6.19
N ASN A 90 -2.07 24.15 7.37
CA ASN A 90 -3.29 24.74 7.98
C ASN A 90 -4.46 24.83 6.97
N SER A 91 -4.59 23.83 6.09
CA SER A 91 -5.55 23.79 4.99
C SER A 91 -6.37 22.49 5.02
N TYR A 92 -7.65 22.62 4.67
CA TYR A 92 -8.55 21.49 4.47
C TYR A 92 -8.63 21.05 3.00
N GLU A 93 -8.10 21.84 2.06
CA GLU A 93 -8.10 21.60 0.61
C GLU A 93 -6.77 20.96 0.16
N LEU A 94 -6.38 19.85 0.80
CA LEU A 94 -5.19 19.12 0.40
C LEU A 94 -5.53 18.09 -0.66
N THR A 95 -4.56 17.83 -1.55
CA THR A 95 -4.70 16.79 -2.55
C THR A 95 -4.82 15.41 -1.88
N GLU A 96 -5.66 14.56 -2.43
CA GLU A 96 -5.83 13.19 -1.96
C GLU A 96 -4.54 12.37 -2.14
N PHE A 97 -3.78 12.67 -3.20
CA PHE A 97 -2.51 12.03 -3.51
C PHE A 97 -1.31 12.79 -2.93
N THR A 98 -0.22 12.06 -2.70
CA THR A 98 1.01 12.64 -2.14
C THR A 98 1.70 13.54 -3.18
N ASP A 99 1.86 14.82 -2.86
CA ASP A 99 2.76 15.72 -3.56
C ASP A 99 4.16 15.63 -2.93
N LEU A 100 5.19 15.39 -3.74
CA LEU A 100 6.55 15.13 -3.27
C LEU A 100 7.18 16.34 -2.59
N ASP A 101 6.89 17.56 -3.06
CA ASP A 101 7.40 18.78 -2.44
C ASP A 101 6.77 19.00 -1.07
N GLN A 102 5.46 18.69 -0.96
CA GLN A 102 4.76 18.73 0.33
C GLN A 102 5.26 17.63 1.28
N PHE A 103 5.55 16.42 0.74
CA PHE A 103 6.11 15.33 1.53
C PHE A 103 7.47 15.73 2.14
N GLU A 104 8.38 16.26 1.32
CA GLU A 104 9.68 16.72 1.79
C GLU A 104 9.57 17.86 2.79
N HIS A 105 8.69 18.84 2.53
CA HIS A 105 8.47 19.95 3.44
C HIS A 105 7.99 19.47 4.81
N VAL A 106 7.00 18.57 4.86
CA VAL A 106 6.49 18.01 6.13
C VAL A 106 7.59 17.29 6.90
N LEU A 107 8.42 16.48 6.22
CA LEU A 107 9.52 15.77 6.89
C LEU A 107 10.63 16.71 7.39
N ASN A 108 10.83 17.86 6.74
CA ASN A 108 11.85 18.83 7.15
C ASN A 108 11.40 19.70 8.32
N GLU A 109 10.15 20.18 8.27
CA GLU A 109 9.69 21.23 9.18
C GLU A 109 8.98 20.69 10.43
N HIS A 110 8.50 19.44 10.39
CA HIS A 110 7.79 18.89 11.55
C HIS A 110 8.78 18.44 12.63
N GLU A 111 8.69 19.03 13.84
CA GLU A 111 9.63 18.85 14.98
C GLU A 111 9.99 17.40 15.27
N LEU A 112 9.02 16.49 15.16
CA LEU A 112 9.24 15.08 15.45
C LEU A 112 9.70 14.28 14.22
N LEU A 113 9.10 14.52 13.04
CA LEU A 113 9.38 13.73 11.84
C LEU A 113 10.79 13.98 11.31
N HIS A 114 11.30 15.21 11.42
CA HIS A 114 12.63 15.56 10.91
C HIS A 114 13.74 14.71 11.54
N LEU A 115 13.58 14.27 12.79
CA LEU A 115 14.54 13.39 13.49
C LEU A 115 14.64 11.99 12.86
N TYR A 116 13.63 11.60 12.08
CA TYR A 116 13.51 10.29 11.45
C TYR A 116 13.47 10.38 9.92
N LYS A 117 13.77 11.56 9.34
CA LYS A 117 13.58 11.87 7.91
C LYS A 117 14.12 10.77 7.00
N ASP A 118 15.38 10.39 7.13
CA ASP A 118 16.01 9.40 6.24
C ASP A 118 15.29 8.06 6.27
N LYS A 119 14.91 7.60 7.46
CA LYS A 119 14.16 6.35 7.64
C LYS A 119 12.77 6.45 7.03
N LEU A 120 12.09 7.57 7.21
CA LEU A 120 10.73 7.78 6.69
C LEU A 120 10.73 7.94 5.18
N THR A 121 11.68 8.68 4.61
CA THR A 121 11.88 8.81 3.17
C THR A 121 12.18 7.45 2.53
N LYS A 122 13.11 6.69 3.12
CA LYS A 122 13.42 5.33 2.64
C LYS A 122 12.17 4.44 2.63
N SER A 123 11.41 4.44 3.73
CA SER A 123 10.20 3.62 3.85
C SER A 123 9.09 4.05 2.88
N PHE A 124 8.98 5.35 2.61
CA PHE A 124 8.03 5.89 1.64
C PHE A 124 8.35 5.39 0.23
N TRP A 125 9.61 5.50 -0.21
CA TRP A 125 9.99 5.03 -1.53
C TRP A 125 9.95 3.51 -1.68
N ASP A 126 10.27 2.76 -0.60
CA ASP A 126 10.07 1.31 -0.56
C ASP A 126 8.57 0.97 -0.79
N MET A 127 7.65 1.72 -0.14
CA MET A 127 6.21 1.59 -0.35
C MET A 127 5.81 1.90 -1.80
N VAL A 128 6.32 2.98 -2.39
CA VAL A 128 6.01 3.36 -3.77
C VAL A 128 6.43 2.28 -4.77
N VAL A 129 7.62 1.68 -4.62
CA VAL A 129 8.06 0.56 -5.46
C VAL A 129 7.12 -0.65 -5.31
N LEU A 130 6.72 -0.97 -4.08
CA LEU A 130 5.80 -2.07 -3.81
C LEU A 130 4.40 -1.78 -4.38
N ASP A 131 3.93 -0.54 -4.31
CA ASP A 131 2.67 -0.13 -4.91
C ASP A 131 2.70 -0.23 -6.44
N VAL A 132 3.81 0.16 -7.08
CA VAL A 132 4.01 -0.06 -8.52
C VAL A 132 3.98 -1.54 -8.85
N PHE A 133 4.69 -2.37 -8.08
CA PHE A 133 4.71 -3.83 -8.28
C PHE A 133 3.32 -4.46 -8.12
N LEU A 134 2.58 -4.11 -7.09
CA LEU A 134 1.26 -4.65 -6.78
C LEU A 134 0.12 -3.99 -7.58
N MET A 135 0.42 -2.96 -8.37
CA MET A 135 -0.55 -2.11 -9.07
C MET A 135 -1.54 -1.42 -8.13
N ASN A 136 -1.08 -0.98 -6.97
CA ASN A 136 -1.86 -0.19 -6.02
C ASN A 136 -1.71 1.30 -6.36
N LEU A 137 -2.32 1.73 -7.45
CA LEU A 137 -2.14 3.06 -8.04
C LEU A 137 -3.15 4.10 -7.51
N GLU A 138 -3.90 3.78 -6.47
CA GLU A 138 -4.84 4.69 -5.79
C GLU A 138 -4.50 4.91 -4.31
N ARG A 139 -3.24 4.74 -3.92
CA ARG A 139 -2.83 5.03 -2.53
C ARG A 139 -2.95 6.51 -2.24
N THR A 140 -3.75 6.85 -1.26
CA THR A 140 -3.94 8.23 -0.81
C THR A 140 -3.09 8.54 0.42
N THR A 141 -3.02 9.82 0.80
CA THR A 141 -2.34 10.27 2.03
C THR A 141 -2.98 9.73 3.30
N THR A 142 -4.20 9.19 3.22
CA THR A 142 -4.89 8.51 4.33
C THR A 142 -4.56 7.02 4.45
N ASP A 143 -3.89 6.43 3.45
CA ASP A 143 -3.63 4.99 3.36
C ASP A 143 -2.20 4.62 3.76
N TYR A 144 -1.42 5.56 4.28
CA TYR A 144 -0.14 5.33 4.93
C TYR A 144 0.10 6.35 6.05
N GLY A 145 1.09 6.10 6.89
CA GLY A 145 1.40 6.98 8.01
C GLY A 145 2.42 6.35 8.95
N TYR A 146 2.43 6.86 10.17
CA TYR A 146 3.45 6.52 11.16
C TYR A 146 2.81 6.10 12.48
N LEU A 147 3.46 5.14 13.14
CA LEU A 147 3.18 4.79 14.53
C LEU A 147 4.06 5.64 15.44
N ILE A 148 3.43 6.31 16.40
CA ILE A 148 4.11 7.17 17.37
C ILE A 148 3.90 6.58 18.77
N TYR A 149 5.02 6.32 19.45
CA TYR A 149 5.05 5.89 20.84
C TYR A 149 6.16 6.68 21.59
N LYS A 150 5.77 7.50 22.58
CA LYS A 150 6.73 8.29 23.39
C LYS A 150 7.77 8.99 22.51
N ASP A 151 7.33 9.75 21.52
CA ASP A 151 8.17 10.49 20.58
C ASP A 151 9.05 9.64 19.64
N VAL A 152 8.94 8.31 19.70
CA VAL A 152 9.55 7.41 18.70
C VAL A 152 8.60 7.25 17.52
N VAL A 153 9.10 7.58 16.32
CA VAL A 153 8.36 7.46 15.07
C VAL A 153 8.84 6.24 14.30
N THR A 154 7.89 5.42 13.87
CA THR A 154 8.16 4.29 12.97
C THR A 154 7.15 4.27 11.84
N PRO A 155 7.54 3.87 10.60
CA PRO A 155 6.57 3.61 9.55
C PRO A 155 5.51 2.61 10.03
N ALA A 156 4.25 2.90 9.73
CA ALA A 156 3.18 1.94 9.97
C ALA A 156 3.32 0.74 9.03
N PRO A 157 2.85 -0.46 9.42
CA PRO A 157 2.65 -1.55 8.47
C PRO A 157 1.85 -1.08 7.25
N LEU A 158 2.17 -1.54 6.05
CA LEU A 158 1.42 -1.22 4.84
C LEU A 158 -0.02 -1.75 4.97
N PHE A 159 -0.99 -0.89 4.78
CA PHE A 159 -2.42 -1.23 4.90
C PHE A 159 -3.20 -0.69 3.70
N ASP A 160 -4.42 -1.16 3.53
CA ASP A 160 -5.31 -0.83 2.40
C ASP A 160 -4.66 -1.09 1.02
N ASN A 161 -4.00 -2.25 0.89
CA ASN A 161 -3.19 -2.64 -0.29
C ASN A 161 -4.08 -3.12 -1.43
N ARG A 162 -4.67 -2.19 -2.19
CA ARG A 162 -5.59 -2.47 -3.30
C ARG A 162 -4.84 -2.92 -4.56
N THR A 163 -5.57 -3.28 -5.59
CA THR A 163 -5.10 -3.36 -6.98
C THR A 163 -6.08 -2.60 -7.83
N ASP A 164 -5.62 -1.53 -8.42
CA ASP A 164 -6.43 -0.69 -9.30
C ASP A 164 -5.78 -0.76 -10.67
N GLY A 165 -6.30 -1.64 -11.53
CA GLY A 165 -5.67 -1.93 -12.81
C GLY A 165 -5.72 -0.76 -13.79
N GLN A 166 -4.63 -0.48 -14.48
CA GLN A 166 -4.50 0.35 -15.70
C GLN A 166 -4.47 1.88 -15.54
N ALA A 167 -4.00 2.44 -14.43
CA ALA A 167 -3.70 3.86 -14.39
C ALA A 167 -2.40 4.19 -15.13
N CYS A 168 -2.44 5.21 -15.99
CA CYS A 168 -1.23 5.76 -16.64
C CYS A 168 -0.41 6.61 -15.67
N THR A 169 -0.96 6.98 -14.50
CA THR A 169 -0.33 7.79 -13.47
C THR A 169 -0.11 6.98 -12.21
N VAL A 170 0.90 7.35 -11.44
CA VAL A 170 1.08 6.85 -10.06
C VAL A 170 0.37 7.79 -9.07
N PRO A 171 0.10 7.38 -7.82
CA PRO A 171 -0.58 8.21 -6.84
C PRO A 171 0.35 9.26 -6.22
N LEU A 172 1.18 9.87 -7.05
CA LEU A 172 2.15 10.89 -6.69
C LEU A 172 1.99 12.13 -7.56
N ARG A 173 2.37 13.27 -6.99
CA ARG A 173 2.43 14.56 -7.66
C ARG A 173 3.79 15.21 -7.44
N LYS A 174 4.18 16.08 -8.36
CA LYS A 174 5.30 16.99 -8.22
C LYS A 174 4.90 18.35 -8.79
N ASP A 175 5.20 19.41 -8.10
CA ASP A 175 4.73 20.77 -8.45
C ASP A 175 3.20 20.81 -8.68
N GLY A 176 2.42 20.06 -7.89
CA GLY A 176 0.97 19.95 -8.03
C GLY A 176 0.48 19.14 -9.25
N LYS A 177 1.37 18.58 -10.08
CA LYS A 177 1.03 17.80 -11.29
C LYS A 177 1.14 16.30 -11.04
N PRO A 178 0.22 15.48 -11.60
CA PRO A 178 0.35 14.03 -11.54
C PRO A 178 1.65 13.55 -12.20
N ILE A 179 2.30 12.57 -11.59
CA ILE A 179 3.47 11.89 -12.16
C ILE A 179 2.98 10.74 -13.03
N LEU A 180 3.45 10.68 -14.29
CA LEU A 180 3.19 9.53 -15.14
C LEU A 180 4.00 8.33 -14.66
N ARG A 181 3.44 7.13 -14.80
CA ARG A 181 4.11 5.89 -14.41
C ARG A 181 5.44 5.71 -15.17
N ASP A 182 5.45 6.02 -16.45
CA ASP A 182 6.65 5.91 -17.29
C ASP A 182 7.72 6.95 -16.89
N ASP A 183 7.31 8.16 -16.49
CA ASP A 183 8.25 9.16 -15.98
C ASP A 183 8.90 8.68 -14.68
N LEU A 184 8.12 8.12 -13.76
CA LEU A 184 8.67 7.55 -12.52
C LEU A 184 9.65 6.41 -12.79
N LEU A 185 9.34 5.52 -13.76
CA LEU A 185 10.16 4.36 -14.09
C LEU A 185 11.45 4.72 -14.84
N TYR A 186 11.40 5.69 -15.76
CA TYR A 186 12.47 5.87 -16.74
C TYR A 186 13.15 7.24 -16.71
N SER A 187 12.68 8.19 -15.88
CA SER A 187 13.34 9.47 -15.71
C SER A 187 14.38 9.42 -14.58
N ASN A 188 15.56 9.97 -14.80
CA ASN A 188 16.60 10.11 -13.77
C ASN A 188 16.23 11.11 -12.65
N GLU A 189 15.07 11.75 -12.75
CA GLU A 189 14.59 12.72 -11.77
C GLU A 189 14.24 12.10 -10.43
N PHE A 190 13.81 10.81 -10.41
CA PHE A 190 13.33 10.11 -9.22
C PHE A 190 14.39 9.18 -8.64
N LYS A 191 15.54 9.74 -8.26
CA LYS A 191 16.67 8.97 -7.74
C LYS A 191 16.30 8.07 -6.55
N ASP A 192 15.56 8.60 -5.56
CA ASP A 192 15.17 7.83 -4.38
C ASP A 192 14.27 6.63 -4.72
N PHE A 193 13.43 6.77 -5.76
CA PHE A 193 12.67 5.65 -6.32
C PHE A 193 13.59 4.58 -6.89
N HIS A 194 14.56 4.98 -7.71
CA HIS A 194 15.52 4.05 -8.31
C HIS A 194 16.39 3.37 -7.24
N ASP A 195 16.84 4.10 -6.23
CA ASP A 195 17.55 3.54 -5.08
C ASP A 195 16.69 2.51 -4.32
N ALA A 196 15.37 2.73 -4.23
CA ALA A 196 14.44 1.77 -3.65
C ALA A 196 14.27 0.54 -4.57
N VAL A 197 14.18 0.72 -5.89
CA VAL A 197 14.14 -0.39 -6.86
C VAL A 197 15.38 -1.28 -6.70
N VAL A 198 16.58 -0.70 -6.62
CA VAL A 198 17.84 -1.45 -6.40
C VAL A 198 17.78 -2.34 -5.17
N ARG A 199 17.17 -1.85 -4.08
CA ARG A 199 17.03 -2.62 -2.83
C ARG A 199 15.99 -3.73 -2.90
N ILE A 200 14.89 -3.48 -3.59
CA ILE A 200 13.70 -4.36 -3.53
C ILE A 200 13.70 -5.39 -4.65
N LEU A 201 14.21 -5.05 -5.83
CA LEU A 201 14.17 -5.91 -7.01
C LEU A 201 14.73 -7.33 -6.77
N PRO A 202 15.88 -7.54 -6.09
CA PRO A 202 16.39 -8.88 -5.81
C PRO A 202 15.42 -9.73 -4.96
N VAL A 203 14.69 -9.09 -4.03
CA VAL A 203 13.70 -9.78 -3.19
C VAL A 203 12.48 -10.16 -4.02
N LEU A 204 12.00 -9.27 -4.89
CA LEU A 204 10.90 -9.57 -5.81
C LEU A 204 11.24 -10.76 -6.68
N GLU A 205 12.41 -10.78 -7.31
CA GLU A 205 12.86 -11.87 -8.18
C GLU A 205 12.92 -13.19 -7.44
N CYS A 206 13.55 -13.20 -6.26
CA CYS A 206 13.73 -14.42 -5.45
C CYS A 206 12.39 -15.02 -4.98
N LYS A 207 11.34 -14.20 -4.82
CA LYS A 207 10.07 -14.60 -4.22
C LYS A 207 8.93 -14.87 -5.22
N MET A 208 9.17 -14.76 -6.52
CA MET A 208 8.12 -14.95 -7.53
C MET A 208 7.47 -16.35 -7.49
N ASP A 209 8.22 -17.40 -7.20
CA ASP A 209 7.66 -18.76 -7.09
C ASP A 209 6.76 -18.90 -5.84
N ASP A 210 7.15 -18.28 -4.72
CA ASP A 210 6.34 -18.25 -3.51
C ASP A 210 5.02 -17.49 -3.76
N ILE A 211 5.10 -16.38 -4.49
CA ILE A 211 3.94 -15.56 -4.89
C ILE A 211 3.03 -16.34 -5.86
N TYR A 212 3.61 -17.04 -6.84
CA TYR A 212 2.84 -17.90 -7.74
C TYR A 212 2.04 -18.93 -6.94
N ASN A 213 2.70 -19.64 -6.03
CA ASN A 213 2.08 -20.65 -5.18
C ASN A 213 0.98 -20.06 -4.28
N LEU A 214 1.18 -18.87 -3.73
CA LEU A 214 0.17 -18.16 -2.95
C LEU A 214 -1.10 -17.91 -3.79
N ILE A 215 -0.95 -17.36 -4.99
CA ILE A 215 -2.08 -17.00 -5.87
C ILE A 215 -2.83 -18.26 -6.31
N HIS A 216 -2.10 -19.33 -6.72
CA HIS A 216 -2.70 -20.56 -7.23
C HIS A 216 -3.41 -21.41 -6.15
N LYS A 217 -3.04 -21.25 -4.89
CA LYS A 217 -3.74 -21.88 -3.75
C LYS A 217 -5.08 -21.23 -3.41
N GLN A 218 -5.41 -20.07 -3.99
CA GLN A 218 -6.66 -19.38 -3.69
C GLN A 218 -7.85 -20.08 -4.36
N GLU A 219 -8.62 -20.85 -3.58
CA GLU A 219 -9.78 -21.60 -4.10
C GLU A 219 -10.93 -20.72 -4.56
N CYS A 220 -11.00 -19.50 -4.03
CA CYS A 220 -12.05 -18.52 -4.33
C CYS A 220 -11.83 -17.75 -5.64
N LEU A 221 -10.66 -17.90 -6.29
CA LEU A 221 -10.35 -17.30 -7.58
C LEU A 221 -10.52 -18.32 -8.70
N SER A 222 -11.06 -17.87 -9.84
CA SER A 222 -11.03 -18.65 -11.06
C SER A 222 -9.61 -18.76 -11.63
N GLU A 223 -9.32 -19.77 -12.43
CA GLU A 223 -7.98 -19.91 -13.04
C GLU A 223 -7.62 -18.70 -13.91
N SER A 224 -8.59 -18.10 -14.61
CA SER A 224 -8.37 -16.88 -15.39
C SER A 224 -7.98 -15.68 -14.50
N GLN A 225 -8.56 -15.55 -13.32
CA GLN A 225 -8.23 -14.49 -12.36
C GLN A 225 -6.83 -14.69 -11.74
N LYS A 226 -6.46 -15.94 -11.43
CA LYS A 226 -5.12 -16.31 -10.94
C LYS A 226 -4.06 -16.00 -11.98
N SER A 227 -4.27 -16.46 -13.23
CA SER A 227 -3.35 -16.21 -14.34
C SER A 227 -3.20 -14.71 -14.60
N TRP A 228 -4.30 -13.98 -14.70
CA TRP A 228 -4.27 -12.54 -14.89
C TRP A 228 -3.48 -11.81 -13.79
N LYS A 229 -3.74 -12.14 -12.51
CA LYS A 229 -3.02 -11.51 -11.39
C LYS A 229 -1.53 -11.77 -11.45
N PHE A 230 -1.12 -13.00 -11.73
CA PHE A 230 0.29 -13.36 -11.80
C PHE A 230 0.98 -12.72 -13.01
N GLU A 231 0.35 -12.72 -14.18
CA GLU A 231 0.86 -12.06 -15.39
C GLU A 231 1.08 -10.55 -15.17
N GLN A 232 0.14 -9.89 -14.46
CA GLN A 232 0.33 -8.47 -14.12
C GLN A 232 1.57 -8.25 -13.23
N LEU A 233 1.78 -9.09 -12.22
CA LEU A 233 2.98 -9.01 -11.36
C LEU A 233 4.26 -9.27 -12.14
N GLN A 234 4.26 -10.23 -13.07
CA GLN A 234 5.41 -10.49 -13.95
C GLN A 234 5.70 -9.29 -14.85
N LYS A 235 4.67 -8.64 -15.40
CA LYS A 235 4.81 -7.45 -16.22
C LYS A 235 5.41 -6.30 -15.41
N THR A 236 4.87 -6.00 -14.24
CA THR A 236 5.38 -4.91 -13.39
C THR A 236 6.82 -5.21 -12.91
N LEU A 237 7.15 -6.45 -12.60
CA LEU A 237 8.52 -6.86 -12.30
C LEU A 237 9.46 -6.60 -13.49
N HIS A 238 9.02 -6.93 -14.71
CA HIS A 238 9.80 -6.63 -15.93
C HIS A 238 10.04 -5.13 -16.10
N ASP A 239 9.00 -4.30 -15.90
CA ASP A 239 9.12 -2.85 -16.01
C ASP A 239 10.11 -2.28 -14.96
N LEU A 240 10.07 -2.79 -13.71
CA LEU A 240 11.05 -2.41 -12.68
C LEU A 240 12.48 -2.85 -13.02
N LYS A 241 12.67 -4.02 -13.66
CA LYS A 241 13.98 -4.44 -14.16
C LYS A 241 14.51 -3.53 -15.26
N CYS A 242 13.64 -3.11 -16.18
CA CYS A 242 14.01 -2.18 -17.24
C CYS A 242 14.39 -0.81 -16.65
N SER A 243 13.68 -0.32 -15.64
CA SER A 243 14.02 0.92 -14.96
C SER A 243 15.38 0.86 -14.25
N TYR A 244 15.71 -0.27 -13.65
CA TYR A 244 17.03 -0.51 -13.01
C TYR A 244 18.19 -0.50 -14.02
N ALA A 245 17.98 -0.96 -15.24
CA ALA A 245 19.03 -1.01 -16.26
C ALA A 245 19.40 0.37 -16.83
N ILE A 246 18.61 1.42 -16.50
CA ILE A 246 18.81 2.81 -16.95
C ILE A 246 19.48 3.66 -15.88
N SER A 247 19.35 3.27 -14.60
CA SER A 247 19.94 3.94 -13.43
C SER A 247 21.40 3.49 -13.22
#